data_f8989af5bfea0474dd4c4accff8fd884
#
_entry.id   f8989af5bfea0474dd4c4accff8fd884
#
_cell.length_a   1.000
_cell.length_b   1.000
_cell.length_c   1.000
_cell.angle_alpha   90.00
_cell.angle_beta   90.00
_cell.angle_gamma   90.00
#
_symmetry.space_group_name_H-M   'P 1'
#
loop_
_entity.id
_entity.type
_entity.pdbx_description
1 polymer ?
#
loop_
_entity_poly.entity_id
_entity_poly.type
_entity_poly.pdbx_seq_one_letter_code
_entity_poly.pdbx_strand_id
1 'polypeptide(L)'
;MKTKKLLYIGCLMAASLVTFSSCGDFLDEDPKGQLTPEKFFLTEADLTASVNALYERINQTQSWTNPMYPQWQGDDITANPGSNKQACAALDAFASEGANKGVTDAWNLHYSVIKAANLIVNGAGNVNGSQEKKNVAFGNAHYWRAYSYFYLVRVFGKIPIITNTDINQLDAQPAEIAEVYEMIVKDLKDAINELPTKYDYEPARLFDVDVWVTKQAAQSTLAAVYMSMAGYPLNKGTEYYKLAAEQAKDVIDNNRTYGFILNPDWKDVYSMGNNYNKETLLGINNDAKGWWDHDSQLSSCCRFESLGDGGWGDAWGEIAFWKRYPEGPRKNAIYAKRITFQDGTVITADCNWWDIPTEDLWVPITMKTDAKELEKQIKGLDEKIEKEKDSEKKTVRKVNGKYEKLLFEKGKKCVKEYHPMFTIFTVNCDEKGGMLRQPYDCMKPNYSGMVNDRRHNLIRYSEVLLWYAESAARAGLDLSEAKYYLKLVRQRAVNSADVDKVTLSDGSIVNIDNMNAAQLAEACYIEHGWEVAGNWVSMVTRRADELRMNELKKNFEYRVTNAPVVIAKEGDKEYTAQESVTVTGPWSEDRIYCPYPTTDGEKNPNLKH
;
A
#
# COMPACT_ATOMS: atom_id res chain seq x y z
N MET A 1 7.01 -60.21 -66.02
CA MET A 1 7.51 -59.61 -64.73
C MET A 1 7.30 -58.09 -64.56
N LYS A 2 6.91 -57.35 -65.57
CA LYS A 2 6.67 -55.89 -65.52
C LYS A 2 5.27 -55.49 -64.97
N THR A 3 4.26 -56.30 -65.17
CA THR A 3 2.87 -56.04 -64.74
C THR A 3 2.59 -56.23 -63.25
N LYS A 4 3.30 -57.12 -62.58
CA LYS A 4 3.14 -57.34 -61.14
C LYS A 4 3.79 -56.21 -60.28
N LYS A 5 4.85 -55.53 -60.81
CA LYS A 5 5.46 -54.39 -60.10
C LYS A 5 4.58 -53.12 -60.13
N LEU A 6 3.80 -52.89 -61.19
CA LEU A 6 2.87 -51.75 -61.26
C LEU A 6 1.68 -51.90 -60.30
N LEU A 7 1.21 -53.13 -60.08
CA LEU A 7 0.10 -53.39 -59.14
C LEU A 7 0.53 -53.15 -57.66
N TYR A 8 1.76 -53.50 -57.31
CA TYR A 8 2.29 -53.25 -55.95
C TYR A 8 2.55 -51.77 -55.67
N ILE A 9 2.96 -51.00 -56.70
CA ILE A 9 3.17 -49.55 -56.54
C ILE A 9 1.83 -48.81 -56.45
N GLY A 10 0.81 -49.24 -57.19
CA GLY A 10 -0.55 -48.70 -57.09
C GLY A 10 -1.23 -49.00 -55.72
N CYS A 11 -1.02 -50.18 -55.16
CA CYS A 11 -1.55 -50.52 -53.85
C CYS A 11 -0.79 -49.80 -52.70
N LEU A 12 0.52 -49.53 -52.83
CA LEU A 12 1.26 -48.73 -51.86
C LEU A 12 0.87 -47.25 -51.91
N MET A 13 0.60 -46.66 -53.10
CA MET A 13 0.11 -45.28 -53.20
C MET A 13 -1.35 -45.13 -52.71
N ALA A 14 -2.22 -46.15 -52.88
CA ALA A 14 -3.57 -46.13 -52.35
C ALA A 14 -3.60 -46.30 -50.80
N ALA A 15 -2.66 -47.05 -50.24
CA ALA A 15 -2.52 -47.20 -48.79
C ALA A 15 -1.94 -45.95 -48.12
N SER A 16 -1.13 -45.13 -48.80
CA SER A 16 -0.60 -43.87 -48.26
C SER A 16 -1.57 -42.70 -48.34
N LEU A 17 -2.66 -42.77 -49.12
CA LEU A 17 -3.71 -41.74 -49.20
C LEU A 17 -4.84 -41.91 -48.17
N VAL A 18 -4.91 -43.06 -47.50
CA VAL A 18 -5.94 -43.32 -46.46
C VAL A 18 -5.43 -43.01 -45.04
N THR A 19 -4.15 -42.73 -44.87
CA THR A 19 -3.56 -42.44 -43.57
C THR A 19 -3.47 -40.94 -43.20
N PHE A 20 -4.02 -40.03 -44.02
CA PHE A 20 -4.05 -38.59 -43.70
C PHE A 20 -5.44 -38.08 -43.28
N SER A 21 -6.43 -38.92 -43.09
CA SER A 21 -7.68 -38.54 -42.47
C SER A 21 -7.74 -39.15 -41.08
N SER A 22 -6.81 -38.79 -40.22
CA SER A 22 -6.84 -39.25 -38.82
C SER A 22 -6.49 -38.14 -37.88
N CYS A 23 -7.47 -37.85 -37.08
CA CYS A 23 -7.33 -37.45 -35.69
C CYS A 23 -6.75 -36.05 -35.44
N GLY A 24 -7.51 -35.01 -35.77
CA GLY A 24 -7.47 -33.78 -35.00
C GLY A 24 -7.76 -34.07 -33.54
N ASP A 25 -8.74 -34.92 -33.24
CA ASP A 25 -9.18 -35.26 -31.87
C ASP A 25 -8.20 -36.13 -31.04
N PHE A 26 -7.20 -36.76 -31.68
CA PHE A 26 -6.23 -37.58 -30.92
C PHE A 26 -5.00 -36.81 -30.43
N LEU A 27 -4.81 -35.60 -30.89
CA LEU A 27 -3.74 -34.69 -30.45
C LEU A 27 -4.25 -33.57 -29.54
N ASP A 28 -5.56 -33.45 -29.35
CA ASP A 28 -6.13 -32.68 -28.25
C ASP A 28 -5.92 -33.49 -26.96
N GLU A 29 -4.76 -33.27 -26.34
CA GLU A 29 -4.53 -33.68 -24.98
C GLU A 29 -5.57 -32.96 -24.10
N ASP A 30 -6.67 -33.68 -23.76
CA ASP A 30 -7.52 -33.28 -22.65
C ASP A 30 -6.66 -33.38 -21.38
N PRO A 31 -6.17 -32.29 -20.80
CA PRO A 31 -5.25 -32.35 -19.67
C PRO A 31 -5.98 -32.91 -18.48
N LYS A 32 -5.88 -34.24 -18.31
CA LYS A 32 -6.46 -34.96 -17.17
C LYS A 32 -5.77 -34.45 -15.91
N GLY A 33 -6.46 -33.53 -15.21
CA GLY A 33 -5.98 -32.95 -13.95
C GLY A 33 -5.76 -31.45 -13.96
N GLN A 34 -5.91 -30.75 -15.07
CA GLN A 34 -6.00 -29.28 -15.09
C GLN A 34 -7.47 -28.85 -15.12
N LEU A 35 -7.85 -28.00 -14.16
CA LEU A 35 -9.16 -27.33 -14.16
C LEU A 35 -9.12 -26.22 -15.21
N THR A 36 -9.77 -26.47 -16.37
CA THR A 36 -10.04 -25.39 -17.34
C THR A 36 -11.23 -24.54 -16.86
N PRO A 37 -11.36 -23.27 -17.29
CA PRO A 37 -12.50 -22.43 -16.91
C PRO A 37 -13.86 -23.12 -17.17
N GLU A 38 -14.01 -23.85 -18.28
CA GLU A 38 -15.23 -24.55 -18.67
C GLU A 38 -15.55 -25.73 -17.74
N LYS A 39 -14.54 -26.33 -17.12
CA LYS A 39 -14.69 -27.44 -16.15
C LYS A 39 -14.82 -26.94 -14.72
N PHE A 40 -14.41 -25.71 -14.44
CA PHE A 40 -14.45 -25.13 -13.09
C PHE A 40 -15.80 -24.46 -12.80
N PHE A 41 -16.30 -23.60 -13.70
CA PHE A 41 -17.52 -22.82 -13.48
C PHE A 41 -18.78 -23.62 -13.77
N LEU A 42 -19.23 -24.48 -12.85
CA LEU A 42 -20.41 -25.36 -12.99
C LEU A 42 -21.54 -24.98 -12.03
N THR A 43 -21.23 -24.58 -10.80
CA THR A 43 -22.19 -24.37 -9.71
C THR A 43 -21.99 -23.02 -9.01
N GLU A 44 -22.99 -22.59 -8.21
CA GLU A 44 -22.86 -21.36 -7.38
C GLU A 44 -21.73 -21.46 -6.33
N ALA A 45 -21.39 -22.66 -5.88
CA ALA A 45 -20.25 -22.86 -4.99
C ALA A 45 -18.91 -22.50 -5.68
N ASP A 46 -18.81 -22.76 -6.97
CA ASP A 46 -17.62 -22.43 -7.76
C ASP A 46 -17.48 -20.91 -7.91
N LEU A 47 -18.60 -20.16 -8.01
CA LEU A 47 -18.58 -18.70 -7.98
C LEU A 47 -18.00 -18.17 -6.67
N THR A 48 -18.46 -18.68 -5.54
CA THR A 48 -17.96 -18.30 -4.22
C THR A 48 -16.48 -18.66 -4.05
N ALA A 49 -16.09 -19.85 -4.49
CA ALA A 49 -14.71 -20.31 -4.46
C ALA A 49 -13.78 -19.42 -5.32
N SER A 50 -14.25 -19.01 -6.50
CA SER A 50 -13.47 -18.12 -7.39
C SER A 50 -13.29 -16.72 -6.81
N VAL A 51 -14.32 -16.17 -6.15
CA VAL A 51 -14.22 -14.90 -5.45
C VAL A 51 -13.25 -15.01 -4.28
N ASN A 52 -13.31 -16.06 -3.47
CA ASN A 52 -12.35 -16.28 -2.38
C ASN A 52 -10.90 -16.37 -2.92
N ALA A 53 -10.69 -17.11 -4.02
CA ALA A 53 -9.37 -17.18 -4.66
C ALA A 53 -8.89 -15.83 -5.20
N LEU A 54 -9.82 -14.96 -5.64
CA LEU A 54 -9.49 -13.60 -6.03
C LEU A 54 -9.03 -12.76 -4.81
N TYR A 55 -9.73 -12.85 -3.67
CA TYR A 55 -9.32 -12.18 -2.43
C TYR A 55 -7.97 -12.66 -1.90
N GLU A 56 -7.66 -13.93 -2.10
CA GLU A 56 -6.33 -14.48 -1.84
C GLU A 56 -5.24 -13.73 -2.61
N ARG A 57 -5.44 -13.52 -3.92
CA ARG A 57 -4.50 -12.76 -4.75
C ARG A 57 -4.40 -11.30 -4.33
N ILE A 58 -5.51 -10.70 -3.90
CA ILE A 58 -5.51 -9.33 -3.38
C ILE A 58 -4.72 -9.24 -2.08
N ASN A 59 -4.92 -10.18 -1.15
CA ASN A 59 -4.17 -10.22 0.09
C ASN A 59 -2.66 -10.22 -0.18
N GLN A 60 -2.19 -11.02 -1.14
CA GLN A 60 -0.77 -11.08 -1.53
C GLN A 60 -0.20 -9.75 -2.03
N THR A 61 -1.03 -8.85 -2.58
CA THR A 61 -0.54 -7.52 -3.00
C THR A 61 -0.23 -6.61 -1.83
N GLN A 62 -0.64 -6.95 -0.60
CA GLN A 62 -0.57 -6.06 0.56
C GLN A 62 -0.08 -6.71 1.87
N SER A 63 0.01 -8.02 1.96
CA SER A 63 0.51 -8.70 3.15
C SER A 63 2.01 -8.47 3.35
N TRP A 64 2.74 -8.35 2.25
CA TRP A 64 4.17 -8.03 2.21
C TRP A 64 4.40 -6.56 1.85
N THR A 65 5.55 -6.03 2.22
CA THR A 65 5.89 -4.63 1.95
C THR A 65 6.34 -4.36 0.52
N ASN A 66 7.04 -5.30 -0.11
CA ASN A 66 7.67 -5.09 -1.41
C ASN A 66 6.74 -4.54 -2.50
N PRO A 67 5.54 -5.09 -2.76
CA PRO A 67 4.68 -4.57 -3.81
C PRO A 67 4.20 -3.14 -3.56
N MET A 68 4.35 -2.63 -2.34
CA MET A 68 3.93 -1.29 -1.96
C MET A 68 5.07 -0.26 -1.90
N TYR A 69 6.34 -0.67 -2.00
CA TYR A 69 7.48 0.26 -2.01
C TYR A 69 7.38 1.39 -3.05
N PRO A 70 6.77 1.21 -4.25
CA PRO A 70 6.56 2.34 -5.15
C PRO A 70 5.75 3.50 -4.56
N GLN A 71 4.96 3.26 -3.50
CA GLN A 71 4.20 4.32 -2.82
C GLN A 71 5.07 5.20 -1.89
N TRP A 72 6.30 4.76 -1.57
CA TRP A 72 7.20 5.49 -0.66
C TRP A 72 7.95 6.66 -1.29
N GLN A 73 7.61 7.01 -2.54
CA GLN A 73 8.05 8.26 -3.17
C GLN A 73 7.25 9.49 -2.71
N GLY A 74 6.17 9.31 -1.94
CA GLY A 74 5.40 10.40 -1.34
C GLY A 74 6.21 11.19 -0.30
N ASP A 75 5.77 12.40 0.01
CA ASP A 75 6.45 13.31 0.95
C ASP A 75 6.20 12.97 2.43
N ASP A 76 5.46 11.90 2.71
CA ASP A 76 5.11 11.47 4.07
C ASP A 76 5.99 10.33 4.61
N ILE A 77 6.65 9.59 3.73
CA ILE A 77 7.44 8.39 4.06
C ILE A 77 8.86 8.53 3.53
N THR A 78 9.84 8.10 4.32
CA THR A 78 11.21 7.86 3.88
C THR A 78 11.65 6.46 4.25
N ALA A 79 12.56 5.88 3.48
CA ALA A 79 13.07 4.54 3.69
C ALA A 79 14.32 4.53 4.56
N ASN A 80 14.52 3.43 5.26
CA ASN A 80 15.80 3.14 5.90
C ASN A 80 16.87 2.85 4.80
N PRO A 81 17.99 3.59 4.76
CA PRO A 81 19.03 3.42 3.75
C PRO A 81 19.99 2.24 4.04
N GLY A 82 19.68 1.36 4.98
CA GLY A 82 20.51 0.20 5.31
C GLY A 82 20.81 -0.70 4.11
N SER A 83 21.94 -1.40 4.14
CA SER A 83 22.40 -2.22 3.01
C SER A 83 21.47 -3.36 2.60
N ASN A 84 20.62 -3.82 3.50
CA ASN A 84 19.58 -4.82 3.25
C ASN A 84 18.22 -4.19 2.87
N LYS A 85 18.16 -2.86 2.73
CA LYS A 85 16.94 -2.08 2.42
C LYS A 85 17.00 -1.42 1.04
N GLN A 86 17.89 -1.86 0.17
CA GLN A 86 18.14 -1.23 -1.12
C GLN A 86 16.89 -1.12 -2.01
N ALA A 87 16.00 -2.10 -1.96
CA ALA A 87 14.79 -2.08 -2.78
C ALA A 87 13.87 -0.88 -2.46
N CYS A 88 13.58 -0.64 -1.18
CA CYS A 88 12.75 0.48 -0.76
C CYS A 88 13.50 1.82 -0.87
N ALA A 89 14.76 1.87 -0.48
CA ALA A 89 15.57 3.09 -0.57
C ALA A 89 15.77 3.58 -2.01
N ALA A 90 15.91 2.68 -2.99
CA ALA A 90 16.00 3.05 -4.40
C ALA A 90 14.71 3.67 -4.93
N LEU A 91 13.55 3.15 -4.51
CA LEU A 91 12.25 3.72 -4.88
C LEU A 91 12.04 5.09 -4.23
N ASP A 92 12.32 5.22 -2.95
CA ASP A 92 12.29 6.49 -2.22
C ASP A 92 13.23 7.54 -2.84
N ALA A 93 14.39 7.10 -3.34
CA ALA A 93 15.34 7.96 -4.05
C ALA A 93 14.98 8.25 -5.52
N PHE A 94 13.84 7.82 -6.04
CA PHE A 94 13.45 7.94 -7.45
C PHE A 94 14.50 7.34 -8.42
N ALA A 95 15.16 6.27 -8.01
CA ALA A 95 16.26 5.62 -8.73
C ALA A 95 16.06 4.11 -8.86
N SER A 96 14.81 3.67 -9.00
CA SER A 96 14.49 2.24 -9.15
C SER A 96 14.86 1.73 -10.54
N GLU A 97 15.27 0.47 -10.59
CA GLU A 97 15.58 -0.28 -11.81
C GLU A 97 14.58 -1.41 -12.01
N GLY A 98 14.46 -1.94 -13.23
CA GLY A 98 13.53 -3.03 -13.54
C GLY A 98 13.78 -4.34 -12.79
N ALA A 99 14.97 -4.55 -12.23
CA ALA A 99 15.27 -5.69 -11.36
C ALA A 99 14.93 -5.43 -9.87
N ASN A 100 14.48 -4.22 -9.52
CA ASN A 100 14.11 -3.89 -8.15
C ASN A 100 12.93 -4.77 -7.69
N LYS A 101 13.06 -5.35 -6.48
CA LYS A 101 12.05 -6.29 -5.96
C LYS A 101 10.69 -5.63 -5.74
N GLY A 102 10.64 -4.37 -5.32
CA GLY A 102 9.39 -3.61 -5.21
C GLY A 102 8.69 -3.42 -6.56
N VAL A 103 9.47 -3.15 -7.61
CA VAL A 103 8.96 -3.02 -8.99
C VAL A 103 8.41 -4.36 -9.50
N THR A 104 9.19 -5.44 -9.37
CA THR A 104 8.81 -6.77 -9.87
C THR A 104 7.61 -7.35 -9.13
N ASP A 105 7.56 -7.23 -7.79
CA ASP A 105 6.46 -7.74 -6.99
C ASP A 105 5.16 -6.94 -7.25
N ALA A 106 5.24 -5.60 -7.34
CA ALA A 106 4.09 -4.77 -7.68
C ALA A 106 3.46 -5.17 -9.02
N TRP A 107 4.29 -5.33 -10.05
CA TRP A 107 3.84 -5.76 -11.38
C TRP A 107 3.20 -7.15 -11.35
N ASN A 108 3.95 -8.14 -10.90
CA ASN A 108 3.55 -9.54 -10.98
C ASN A 108 2.29 -9.83 -10.15
N LEU A 109 2.20 -9.28 -8.94
CA LEU A 109 1.06 -9.54 -8.06
C LEU A 109 -0.22 -8.88 -8.58
N HIS A 110 -0.16 -7.63 -9.06
CA HIS A 110 -1.34 -6.99 -9.64
C HIS A 110 -1.79 -7.65 -10.95
N TYR A 111 -0.87 -8.07 -11.83
CA TYR A 111 -1.25 -8.85 -13.00
C TYR A 111 -1.80 -10.25 -12.64
N SER A 112 -1.36 -10.85 -11.54
CA SER A 112 -1.96 -12.08 -10.99
C SER A 112 -3.41 -11.87 -10.57
N VAL A 113 -3.75 -10.73 -9.96
CA VAL A 113 -5.13 -10.33 -9.65
C VAL A 113 -5.95 -10.14 -10.92
N ILE A 114 -5.41 -9.41 -11.92
CA ILE A 114 -6.06 -9.19 -13.21
C ILE A 114 -6.39 -10.53 -13.90
N LYS A 115 -5.45 -11.46 -13.87
CA LYS A 115 -5.64 -12.81 -14.43
C LYS A 115 -6.76 -13.57 -13.71
N ALA A 116 -6.77 -13.55 -12.38
CA ALA A 116 -7.83 -14.19 -11.59
C ALA A 116 -9.20 -13.55 -11.86
N ALA A 117 -9.27 -12.22 -11.95
CA ALA A 117 -10.49 -11.51 -12.31
C ALA A 117 -10.98 -11.86 -13.72
N ASN A 118 -10.07 -11.93 -14.71
CA ASN A 118 -10.41 -12.33 -16.07
C ASN A 118 -11.00 -13.75 -16.13
N LEU A 119 -10.51 -14.69 -15.32
CA LEU A 119 -11.10 -16.04 -15.24
C LEU A 119 -12.58 -15.99 -14.80
N ILE A 120 -12.92 -15.15 -13.83
CA ILE A 120 -14.29 -14.96 -13.36
C ILE A 120 -15.14 -14.29 -14.44
N VAL A 121 -14.67 -13.16 -15.00
CA VAL A 121 -15.40 -12.39 -16.01
C VAL A 121 -15.70 -13.24 -17.26
N ASN A 122 -14.78 -14.10 -17.67
CA ASN A 122 -14.97 -14.94 -18.85
C ASN A 122 -15.68 -16.27 -18.56
N GLY A 123 -15.71 -16.75 -17.30
CA GLY A 123 -16.24 -18.08 -16.95
C GLY A 123 -17.56 -18.07 -16.18
N ALA A 124 -17.77 -17.12 -15.28
CA ALA A 124 -18.90 -17.15 -14.33
C ALA A 124 -20.29 -17.12 -14.99
N GLY A 125 -20.42 -16.59 -16.21
CA GLY A 125 -21.67 -16.60 -16.98
C GLY A 125 -22.23 -17.98 -17.27
N ASN A 126 -21.34 -18.98 -17.40
CA ASN A 126 -21.71 -20.37 -17.74
C ASN A 126 -22.28 -21.16 -16.56
N VAL A 127 -22.16 -20.65 -15.33
CA VAL A 127 -22.63 -21.33 -14.13
C VAL A 127 -24.14 -21.48 -14.15
N ASN A 128 -24.64 -22.65 -13.80
CA ASN A 128 -26.06 -22.86 -13.56
C ASN A 128 -26.42 -22.39 -12.13
N GLY A 129 -26.86 -21.15 -12.01
CA GLY A 129 -27.12 -20.49 -10.72
C GLY A 129 -27.89 -19.19 -10.88
N SER A 130 -28.23 -18.56 -9.74
CA SER A 130 -28.97 -17.31 -9.69
C SER A 130 -28.18 -16.15 -10.31
N GLN A 131 -28.90 -15.21 -10.94
CA GLN A 131 -28.28 -14.02 -11.51
C GLN A 131 -27.61 -13.16 -10.44
N GLU A 132 -28.19 -13.13 -9.24
CA GLU A 132 -27.62 -12.42 -8.09
C GLU A 132 -26.22 -12.91 -7.72
N LYS A 133 -26.04 -14.24 -7.61
CA LYS A 133 -24.73 -14.84 -7.31
C LYS A 133 -23.70 -14.60 -8.42
N LYS A 134 -24.14 -14.65 -9.68
CA LYS A 134 -23.29 -14.28 -10.83
C LYS A 134 -22.88 -12.81 -10.75
N ASN A 135 -23.82 -11.91 -10.49
CA ASN A 135 -23.55 -10.48 -10.35
C ASN A 135 -22.53 -10.22 -9.24
N VAL A 136 -22.65 -10.87 -8.08
CA VAL A 136 -21.66 -10.74 -7.01
C VAL A 136 -20.27 -11.17 -7.48
N ALA A 137 -20.17 -12.28 -8.21
CA ALA A 137 -18.88 -12.74 -8.74
C ALA A 137 -18.30 -11.76 -9.78
N PHE A 138 -19.12 -11.31 -10.73
CA PHE A 138 -18.74 -10.33 -11.74
C PHE A 138 -18.33 -9.01 -11.10
N GLY A 139 -19.14 -8.47 -10.18
CA GLY A 139 -18.86 -7.19 -9.53
C GLY A 139 -17.57 -7.19 -8.73
N ASN A 140 -17.26 -8.28 -8.01
CA ASN A 140 -15.97 -8.43 -7.35
C ASN A 140 -14.82 -8.53 -8.36
N ALA A 141 -14.99 -9.26 -9.46
CA ALA A 141 -13.96 -9.41 -10.49
C ALA A 141 -13.68 -8.09 -11.22
N HIS A 142 -14.73 -7.37 -11.66
CA HIS A 142 -14.60 -6.06 -12.29
C HIS A 142 -13.93 -5.06 -11.33
N TYR A 143 -14.35 -5.02 -10.07
CA TYR A 143 -13.75 -4.12 -9.09
C TYR A 143 -12.25 -4.36 -8.89
N TRP A 144 -11.85 -5.59 -8.58
CA TRP A 144 -10.45 -5.89 -8.28
C TRP A 144 -9.55 -5.83 -9.51
N ARG A 145 -10.09 -6.06 -10.71
CA ARG A 145 -9.37 -5.79 -11.96
C ARG A 145 -9.14 -4.30 -12.13
N ALA A 146 -10.17 -3.47 -11.96
CA ALA A 146 -10.06 -2.02 -12.00
C ALA A 146 -9.08 -1.48 -10.95
N TYR A 147 -9.14 -1.98 -9.71
CA TYR A 147 -8.20 -1.62 -8.65
C TYR A 147 -6.75 -1.90 -9.04
N SER A 148 -6.48 -3.08 -9.59
CA SER A 148 -5.13 -3.47 -9.99
C SER A 148 -4.62 -2.62 -11.15
N TYR A 149 -5.45 -2.33 -12.15
CA TYR A 149 -5.09 -1.39 -13.22
C TYR A 149 -4.90 0.03 -12.69
N PHE A 150 -5.72 0.48 -11.74
CA PHE A 150 -5.58 1.80 -11.12
C PHE A 150 -4.29 1.94 -10.30
N TYR A 151 -3.84 0.86 -9.66
CA TYR A 151 -2.52 0.82 -9.04
C TYR A 151 -1.41 0.88 -10.11
N LEU A 152 -1.45 -0.04 -11.08
CA LEU A 152 -0.41 -0.20 -12.09
C LEU A 152 -0.20 1.06 -12.95
N VAL A 153 -1.28 1.69 -13.41
CA VAL A 153 -1.19 2.89 -14.26
C VAL A 153 -0.55 4.08 -13.53
N ARG A 154 -0.75 4.19 -12.23
CA ARG A 154 -0.12 5.24 -11.41
C ARG A 154 1.35 4.95 -11.08
N VAL A 155 1.76 3.67 -11.09
CA VAL A 155 3.14 3.26 -10.79
C VAL A 155 3.98 3.16 -12.06
N PHE A 156 3.43 2.64 -13.16
CA PHE A 156 4.17 2.32 -14.39
C PHE A 156 3.80 3.18 -15.60
N GLY A 157 2.74 3.98 -15.51
CA GLY A 157 2.25 4.78 -16.63
C GLY A 157 1.55 3.93 -17.68
N LYS A 158 2.12 3.82 -18.88
CA LYS A 158 1.59 2.97 -19.95
C LYS A 158 1.78 1.50 -19.60
N ILE A 159 0.73 0.70 -19.71
CA ILE A 159 0.74 -0.71 -19.34
C ILE A 159 -0.14 -1.54 -20.28
N PRO A 160 0.17 -2.83 -20.49
CA PRO A 160 -0.69 -3.71 -21.28
C PRO A 160 -2.07 -3.91 -20.65
N ILE A 161 -3.13 -3.81 -21.45
CA ILE A 161 -4.50 -4.17 -21.06
C ILE A 161 -4.74 -5.63 -21.45
N ILE A 162 -4.87 -6.51 -20.46
CA ILE A 162 -5.14 -7.95 -20.62
C ILE A 162 -6.55 -8.25 -20.11
N THR A 163 -7.45 -8.64 -20.99
CA THR A 163 -8.85 -8.96 -20.66
C THR A 163 -9.23 -10.42 -20.95
N ASN A 164 -8.36 -11.16 -21.62
CA ASN A 164 -8.53 -12.57 -21.91
C ASN A 164 -7.85 -13.47 -20.87
N THR A 165 -7.97 -14.77 -21.05
CA THR A 165 -7.38 -15.80 -20.20
C THR A 165 -6.15 -16.46 -20.83
N ASP A 166 -5.67 -15.95 -21.99
CA ASP A 166 -4.49 -16.49 -22.65
C ASP A 166 -3.22 -16.19 -21.85
N ILE A 167 -2.62 -17.24 -21.33
CA ILE A 167 -1.39 -17.16 -20.53
C ILE A 167 -0.13 -16.99 -21.40
N ASN A 168 -0.25 -17.16 -22.71
CA ASN A 168 0.87 -17.11 -23.65
C ASN A 168 0.95 -15.78 -24.41
N GLN A 169 0.14 -14.80 -24.05
CA GLN A 169 0.18 -13.48 -24.66
C GLN A 169 1.42 -12.70 -24.20
N LEU A 170 2.55 -12.98 -24.84
CA LEU A 170 3.86 -12.37 -24.51
C LEU A 170 4.21 -11.15 -25.39
N ASP A 171 3.26 -10.64 -26.18
CA ASP A 171 3.46 -9.56 -27.15
C ASP A 171 2.49 -8.38 -26.96
N ALA A 172 1.80 -8.34 -25.82
CA ALA A 172 0.84 -7.29 -25.51
C ALA A 172 1.52 -5.91 -25.49
N GLN A 173 0.96 -4.98 -26.28
CA GLN A 173 1.44 -3.59 -26.34
C GLN A 173 1.00 -2.82 -25.10
N PRO A 174 1.86 -1.94 -24.53
CA PRO A 174 1.42 -0.97 -23.54
C PRO A 174 0.35 -0.04 -24.14
N ALA A 175 -0.79 0.04 -23.49
CA ALA A 175 -1.86 0.96 -23.83
C ALA A 175 -1.53 2.38 -23.30
N GLU A 176 -2.08 3.39 -23.93
CA GLU A 176 -1.99 4.76 -23.46
C GLU A 176 -2.68 4.91 -22.10
N ILE A 177 -2.16 5.79 -21.25
CA ILE A 177 -2.70 6.02 -19.89
C ILE A 177 -4.21 6.31 -19.94
N ALA A 178 -4.67 7.06 -20.93
CA ALA A 178 -6.09 7.37 -21.10
C ALA A 178 -6.93 6.10 -21.35
N GLU A 179 -6.47 5.19 -22.18
CA GLU A 179 -7.17 3.93 -22.50
C GLU A 179 -7.26 3.01 -21.27
N VAL A 180 -6.20 2.97 -20.45
CA VAL A 180 -6.21 2.23 -19.19
C VAL A 180 -7.26 2.80 -18.23
N TYR A 181 -7.34 4.13 -18.10
CA TYR A 181 -8.36 4.78 -17.27
C TYR A 181 -9.78 4.57 -17.81
N GLU A 182 -10.00 4.55 -19.11
CA GLU A 182 -11.30 4.25 -19.72
C GLU A 182 -11.77 2.82 -19.37
N MET A 183 -10.87 1.85 -19.42
CA MET A 183 -11.15 0.50 -18.96
C MET A 183 -11.47 0.43 -17.46
N ILE A 184 -10.69 1.12 -16.61
CA ILE A 184 -10.92 1.19 -15.16
C ILE A 184 -12.32 1.76 -14.88
N VAL A 185 -12.69 2.86 -15.54
CA VAL A 185 -14.02 3.48 -15.37
C VAL A 185 -15.13 2.54 -15.82
N LYS A 186 -14.94 1.81 -16.93
CA LYS A 186 -15.91 0.81 -17.38
C LYS A 186 -16.11 -0.29 -16.35
N ASP A 187 -15.03 -0.90 -15.88
CA ASP A 187 -15.09 -1.98 -14.90
C ASP A 187 -15.72 -1.53 -13.58
N LEU A 188 -15.42 -0.30 -13.09
CA LEU A 188 -16.04 0.22 -11.87
C LEU A 188 -17.54 0.50 -12.06
N LYS A 189 -17.98 0.98 -13.22
CA LYS A 189 -19.40 1.14 -13.52
C LYS A 189 -20.14 -0.20 -13.59
N ASP A 190 -19.51 -1.21 -14.18
CA ASP A 190 -20.05 -2.57 -14.20
C ASP A 190 -20.16 -3.10 -12.75
N ALA A 191 -19.11 -2.97 -11.94
CA ALA A 191 -19.10 -3.35 -10.53
C ALA A 191 -20.20 -2.64 -9.71
N ILE A 192 -20.41 -1.34 -9.90
CA ILE A 192 -21.48 -0.56 -9.23
C ILE A 192 -22.87 -1.11 -9.54
N ASN A 193 -23.08 -1.62 -10.75
CA ASN A 193 -24.36 -2.20 -11.18
C ASN A 193 -24.56 -3.63 -10.68
N GLU A 194 -23.47 -4.37 -10.42
CA GLU A 194 -23.48 -5.79 -10.09
C GLU A 194 -23.39 -6.04 -8.58
N LEU A 195 -22.73 -5.16 -7.83
CA LEU A 195 -22.48 -5.35 -6.40
C LEU A 195 -23.69 -4.94 -5.54
N PRO A 196 -23.95 -5.68 -4.44
CA PRO A 196 -24.94 -5.27 -3.45
C PRO A 196 -24.43 -4.09 -2.61
N THR A 197 -25.36 -3.42 -1.95
CA THR A 197 -25.04 -2.38 -0.94
C THR A 197 -24.65 -2.97 0.42
N LYS A 198 -24.99 -4.23 0.66
CA LYS A 198 -24.71 -4.95 1.90
C LYS A 198 -24.79 -6.46 1.65
N TYR A 199 -23.94 -7.21 2.31
CA TYR A 199 -24.00 -8.67 2.35
C TYR A 199 -24.68 -9.15 3.64
N ASP A 200 -25.30 -10.32 3.60
CA ASP A 200 -26.00 -10.95 4.71
C ASP A 200 -25.49 -12.38 5.04
N TYR A 201 -24.34 -12.76 4.45
CA TYR A 201 -23.76 -14.10 4.58
C TYR A 201 -22.22 -14.05 4.72
N GLU A 202 -21.67 -15.09 5.33
CA GLU A 202 -20.22 -15.33 5.33
C GLU A 202 -19.77 -16.02 4.02
N PRO A 203 -18.56 -15.77 3.53
CA PRO A 203 -17.52 -14.95 4.14
C PRO A 203 -17.57 -13.46 3.76
N ALA A 204 -18.59 -13.01 3.03
CA ALA A 204 -18.69 -11.66 2.52
C ALA A 204 -18.93 -10.59 3.62
N ARG A 205 -19.46 -11.02 4.78
CA ARG A 205 -19.72 -10.18 5.93
C ARG A 205 -19.22 -10.84 7.22
N LEU A 206 -18.40 -10.12 8.01
CA LEU A 206 -17.85 -10.55 9.28
C LEU A 206 -17.99 -9.44 10.32
N PHE A 207 -18.25 -9.78 11.59
CA PHE A 207 -18.29 -8.82 12.70
C PHE A 207 -19.17 -7.58 12.42
N ASP A 208 -20.30 -7.77 11.76
CA ASP A 208 -21.26 -6.72 11.34
C ASP A 208 -20.69 -5.67 10.35
N VAL A 209 -19.61 -5.98 9.65
CA VAL A 209 -19.09 -5.18 8.54
C VAL A 209 -18.94 -6.01 7.27
N ASP A 210 -19.11 -5.35 6.12
CA ASP A 210 -18.88 -5.99 4.84
C ASP A 210 -17.36 -6.07 4.59
N VAL A 211 -16.91 -7.27 4.25
CA VAL A 211 -15.48 -7.54 3.99
C VAL A 211 -15.21 -7.84 2.52
N TRP A 212 -16.24 -8.17 1.75
CA TRP A 212 -16.19 -8.12 0.30
C TRP A 212 -16.59 -6.73 -0.18
N VAL A 213 -16.22 -6.42 -1.42
CA VAL A 213 -16.51 -5.12 -2.04
C VAL A 213 -18.01 -4.91 -2.15
N THR A 214 -18.45 -3.73 -1.73
CA THR A 214 -19.84 -3.28 -1.85
C THR A 214 -19.97 -2.22 -2.96
N LYS A 215 -21.20 -1.98 -3.39
CA LYS A 215 -21.51 -0.91 -4.36
C LYS A 215 -20.90 0.43 -3.97
N GLN A 216 -21.04 0.85 -2.71
CA GLN A 216 -20.52 2.13 -2.23
C GLN A 216 -18.98 2.18 -2.18
N ALA A 217 -18.31 1.05 -1.97
CA ALA A 217 -16.85 0.98 -2.10
C ALA A 217 -16.42 1.19 -3.56
N ALA A 218 -17.14 0.59 -4.51
CA ALA A 218 -16.89 0.80 -5.95
C ALA A 218 -17.17 2.24 -6.38
N GLN A 219 -18.25 2.87 -5.88
CA GLN A 219 -18.54 4.30 -6.12
C GLN A 219 -17.46 5.22 -5.56
N SER A 220 -17.00 4.97 -4.34
CA SER A 220 -15.92 5.74 -3.73
C SER A 220 -14.60 5.60 -4.52
N THR A 221 -14.32 4.40 -5.01
CA THR A 221 -13.15 4.18 -5.89
C THR A 221 -13.30 4.92 -7.22
N LEU A 222 -14.49 4.93 -7.80
CA LEU A 222 -14.76 5.68 -9.04
C LEU A 222 -14.56 7.20 -8.84
N ALA A 223 -14.94 7.73 -7.67
CA ALA A 223 -14.65 9.13 -7.32
C ALA A 223 -13.15 9.42 -7.32
N ALA A 224 -12.35 8.57 -6.66
CA ALA A 224 -10.88 8.69 -6.64
C ALA A 224 -10.25 8.56 -8.04
N VAL A 225 -10.79 7.67 -8.88
CA VAL A 225 -10.37 7.52 -10.28
C VAL A 225 -10.65 8.78 -11.08
N TYR A 226 -11.85 9.38 -10.96
CA TYR A 226 -12.18 10.62 -11.63
C TYR A 226 -11.30 11.79 -11.15
N MET A 227 -10.98 11.88 -9.86
CA MET A 227 -10.02 12.86 -9.34
C MET A 227 -8.64 12.70 -9.98
N SER A 228 -8.17 11.46 -10.14
CA SER A 228 -6.90 11.17 -10.80
C SER A 228 -6.92 11.54 -12.28
N MET A 229 -8.03 11.29 -12.99
CA MET A 229 -8.20 11.69 -14.39
C MET A 229 -8.33 13.22 -14.56
N ALA A 230 -8.88 13.91 -13.55
CA ALA A 230 -8.98 15.38 -13.55
C ALA A 230 -7.60 16.05 -13.46
N GLY A 231 -6.64 15.43 -12.74
CA GLY A 231 -5.28 15.89 -12.57
C GLY A 231 -4.29 15.32 -13.60
N TYR A 232 -3.00 15.42 -13.27
CA TYR A 232 -1.89 14.92 -14.10
C TYR A 232 -1.89 13.37 -14.15
N PRO A 233 -1.54 12.75 -15.28
CA PRO A 233 -1.12 13.37 -16.55
C PRO A 233 -2.28 13.72 -17.51
N LEU A 234 -3.51 13.25 -17.25
CA LEU A 234 -4.63 13.40 -18.19
C LEU A 234 -5.21 14.82 -18.22
N ASN A 235 -5.15 15.54 -17.11
CA ASN A 235 -5.60 16.92 -16.97
C ASN A 235 -7.03 17.18 -17.52
N LYS A 236 -7.96 16.23 -17.28
CA LYS A 236 -9.35 16.36 -17.73
C LYS A 236 -10.12 17.47 -17.01
N GLY A 237 -9.60 18.00 -15.90
CA GLY A 237 -10.04 19.23 -15.24
C GLY A 237 -11.43 19.16 -14.61
N THR A 238 -12.13 20.29 -14.66
CA THR A 238 -13.38 20.58 -13.93
C THR A 238 -14.48 19.53 -14.14
N GLU A 239 -14.66 19.04 -15.35
CA GLU A 239 -15.70 18.05 -15.67
C GLU A 239 -15.50 16.76 -14.87
N TYR A 240 -14.25 16.27 -14.77
CA TYR A 240 -13.95 15.06 -14.04
C TYR A 240 -13.96 15.26 -12.51
N TYR A 241 -13.64 16.46 -12.02
CA TYR A 241 -13.90 16.79 -10.61
C TYR A 241 -15.40 16.79 -10.29
N LYS A 242 -16.25 17.26 -11.21
CA LYS A 242 -17.70 17.18 -11.04
C LYS A 242 -18.19 15.73 -10.95
N LEU A 243 -17.73 14.86 -11.86
CA LEU A 243 -18.04 13.42 -11.80
C LEU A 243 -17.55 12.77 -10.49
N ALA A 244 -16.38 13.16 -9.99
CA ALA A 244 -15.86 12.69 -8.72
C ALA A 244 -16.75 13.12 -7.55
N ALA A 245 -17.14 14.39 -7.52
CA ALA A 245 -18.04 14.92 -6.50
C ALA A 245 -19.41 14.21 -6.50
N GLU A 246 -19.97 13.91 -7.68
CA GLU A 246 -21.24 13.19 -7.81
C GLU A 246 -21.14 11.77 -7.21
N GLN A 247 -20.09 11.02 -7.50
CA GLN A 247 -19.90 9.67 -6.95
C GLN A 247 -19.71 9.68 -5.42
N ALA A 248 -18.86 10.56 -4.91
CA ALA A 248 -18.64 10.68 -3.48
C ALA A 248 -19.90 11.16 -2.74
N LYS A 249 -20.63 12.12 -3.33
CA LYS A 249 -21.88 12.66 -2.77
C LYS A 249 -22.96 11.59 -2.65
N ASP A 250 -23.10 10.72 -3.64
CA ASP A 250 -24.08 9.63 -3.58
C ASP A 250 -23.82 8.71 -2.37
N VAL A 251 -22.56 8.38 -2.10
CA VAL A 251 -22.19 7.59 -0.91
C VAL A 251 -22.51 8.34 0.38
N ILE A 252 -22.24 9.63 0.44
CA ILE A 252 -22.49 10.47 1.62
C ILE A 252 -23.98 10.62 1.89
N ASP A 253 -24.79 10.92 0.88
CA ASP A 253 -26.23 11.13 1.01
C ASP A 253 -26.98 9.86 1.44
N ASN A 254 -26.50 8.70 0.96
CA ASN A 254 -27.08 7.41 1.30
C ASN A 254 -26.48 6.79 2.59
N ASN A 255 -25.59 7.49 3.30
CA ASN A 255 -24.89 6.95 4.46
C ASN A 255 -25.82 6.54 5.62
N ARG A 256 -27.03 7.09 5.72
CA ARG A 256 -28.03 6.62 6.69
C ARG A 256 -28.36 5.13 6.51
N THR A 257 -28.30 4.64 5.27
CA THR A 257 -28.50 3.22 4.93
C THR A 257 -27.22 2.42 5.14
N TYR A 258 -26.07 2.96 4.81
CA TYR A 258 -24.79 2.26 4.90
C TYR A 258 -24.24 2.20 6.33
N GLY A 259 -24.43 3.26 7.11
CA GLY A 259 -24.05 3.31 8.53
C GLY A 259 -22.57 3.52 8.79
N PHE A 260 -21.84 4.15 7.85
CA PHE A 260 -20.45 4.55 8.11
C PHE A 260 -20.39 5.68 9.12
N ILE A 261 -19.37 5.66 9.95
CA ILE A 261 -19.14 6.70 10.97
C ILE A 261 -17.66 7.14 10.91
N LEU A 262 -17.41 8.35 11.37
CA LEU A 262 -16.06 8.73 11.78
C LEU A 262 -15.84 8.25 13.21
N ASN A 263 -14.77 7.51 13.47
CA ASN A 263 -14.42 7.15 14.84
C ASN A 263 -14.19 8.44 15.64
N PRO A 264 -14.85 8.62 16.78
CA PRO A 264 -14.74 9.85 17.58
C PRO A 264 -13.31 10.12 18.07
N ASP A 265 -12.59 9.06 18.43
CA ASP A 265 -11.18 9.13 18.76
C ASP A 265 -10.36 8.58 17.59
N TRP A 266 -9.44 9.40 17.08
CA TRP A 266 -8.66 9.02 15.90
C TRP A 266 -7.76 7.80 16.14
N LYS A 267 -7.29 7.55 17.37
CA LYS A 267 -6.50 6.35 17.71
C LYS A 267 -7.25 5.05 17.41
N ASP A 268 -8.60 5.07 17.48
CA ASP A 268 -9.44 3.88 17.26
C ASP A 268 -9.55 3.49 15.79
N VAL A 269 -9.14 4.36 14.85
CA VAL A 269 -9.10 4.06 13.41
C VAL A 269 -8.20 2.88 13.11
N TYR A 270 -7.07 2.79 13.82
CA TYR A 270 -6.06 1.74 13.62
C TYR A 270 -5.85 0.88 14.87
N SER A 271 -6.75 0.94 15.85
CA SER A 271 -6.67 0.08 17.02
C SER A 271 -6.97 -1.38 16.67
N MET A 272 -6.14 -2.30 17.18
CA MET A 272 -6.39 -3.76 17.02
C MET A 272 -7.71 -4.18 17.66
N GLY A 273 -8.12 -3.55 18.77
CA GLY A 273 -9.42 -3.79 19.39
C GLY A 273 -10.62 -3.33 18.55
N ASN A 274 -10.39 -2.49 17.53
CA ASN A 274 -11.41 -1.95 16.63
C ASN A 274 -11.10 -2.28 15.15
N ASN A 275 -10.50 -3.42 14.91
CA ASN A 275 -9.98 -3.85 13.59
C ASN A 275 -11.07 -3.89 12.50
N TYR A 276 -12.34 -4.14 12.88
CA TYR A 276 -13.52 -4.16 12.00
C TYR A 276 -14.43 -2.96 12.28
N ASN A 277 -13.86 -1.74 12.26
CA ASN A 277 -14.63 -0.52 12.53
C ASN A 277 -15.48 -0.06 11.34
N LYS A 278 -16.53 0.72 11.64
CA LYS A 278 -17.50 1.22 10.65
C LYS A 278 -17.02 2.46 9.88
N GLU A 279 -15.80 2.93 10.10
CA GLU A 279 -15.21 3.96 9.26
C GLU A 279 -14.59 3.39 7.99
N THR A 280 -14.17 2.12 8.01
CA THR A 280 -13.58 1.45 6.87
C THR A 280 -14.64 0.97 5.89
N LEU A 281 -14.72 1.60 4.71
CA LEU A 281 -15.60 1.19 3.62
C LEU A 281 -15.06 -0.06 2.92
N LEU A 282 -13.76 -0.13 2.75
CA LEU A 282 -13.07 -1.26 2.16
C LEU A 282 -11.74 -1.49 2.86
N GLY A 283 -11.50 -2.72 3.22
CA GLY A 283 -10.21 -3.14 3.79
C GLY A 283 -9.90 -4.58 3.43
N ILE A 284 -8.62 -4.91 3.45
CA ILE A 284 -8.14 -6.28 3.26
C ILE A 284 -8.00 -6.94 4.62
N ASN A 285 -8.63 -8.10 4.76
CA ASN A 285 -8.55 -8.89 5.97
C ASN A 285 -7.29 -9.75 5.94
N ASN A 286 -6.66 -9.85 7.09
CA ASN A 286 -5.52 -10.73 7.31
C ASN A 286 -5.87 -11.76 8.38
N ASP A 287 -5.17 -12.90 8.39
CA ASP A 287 -5.35 -13.99 9.35
C ASP A 287 -3.97 -14.43 9.86
N ALA A 288 -3.75 -14.30 11.15
CA ALA A 288 -2.48 -14.68 11.78
C ALA A 288 -2.33 -16.19 12.06
N LYS A 289 -3.22 -17.04 11.54
CA LYS A 289 -3.15 -18.51 11.76
C LYS A 289 -1.99 -19.17 11.05
N GLY A 290 -1.59 -18.63 9.88
CA GLY A 290 -0.45 -19.07 9.11
C GLY A 290 0.75 -18.16 9.33
N TRP A 291 1.93 -18.72 9.47
CA TRP A 291 3.16 -17.96 9.49
C TRP A 291 3.56 -17.65 8.05
N TRP A 292 3.62 -16.37 7.68
CA TRP A 292 3.91 -15.89 6.32
C TRP A 292 2.84 -16.23 5.26
N ASP A 293 1.61 -16.49 5.71
CA ASP A 293 0.51 -16.84 4.85
C ASP A 293 -0.74 -16.09 5.33
N HIS A 294 -1.26 -15.19 4.51
CA HIS A 294 -2.44 -14.35 4.79
C HIS A 294 -2.37 -13.42 6.01
N ASP A 295 -1.20 -13.18 6.55
CA ASP A 295 -0.98 -12.32 7.69
C ASP A 295 -0.50 -10.92 7.30
N SER A 296 -0.71 -9.94 8.20
CA SER A 296 -0.11 -8.60 8.04
C SER A 296 1.30 -8.57 8.60
N GLN A 297 2.26 -8.11 7.81
CA GLN A 297 3.65 -7.92 8.21
C GLN A 297 4.05 -6.44 8.33
N LEU A 298 3.13 -5.52 8.08
CA LEU A 298 3.42 -4.08 8.01
C LEU A 298 3.88 -3.51 9.36
N SER A 299 3.49 -4.13 10.46
CA SER A 299 3.98 -3.74 11.79
C SER A 299 5.51 -3.82 11.90
N SER A 300 6.13 -4.83 11.29
CA SER A 300 7.59 -5.01 11.31
C SER A 300 8.32 -3.86 10.62
N CYS A 301 7.74 -3.28 9.60
CA CYS A 301 8.35 -2.18 8.85
C CYS A 301 8.42 -0.89 9.65
N CYS A 302 7.47 -0.67 10.56
CA CYS A 302 7.37 0.52 11.40
C CYS A 302 8.15 0.39 12.70
N ARG A 303 8.53 -0.82 13.12
CA ARG A 303 9.18 -1.05 14.42
C ARG A 303 10.67 -0.79 14.35
N PHE A 304 11.23 -0.34 15.46
CA PHE A 304 12.67 -0.12 15.57
C PHE A 304 13.45 -1.42 15.43
N GLU A 305 14.34 -1.49 14.44
CA GLU A 305 15.25 -2.62 14.26
C GLU A 305 16.16 -2.80 15.48
N SER A 306 16.63 -1.70 16.05
CA SER A 306 17.51 -1.70 17.22
C SER A 306 16.89 -2.22 18.50
N LEU A 307 15.57 -2.36 18.58
CA LEU A 307 14.90 -2.93 19.76
C LEU A 307 15.04 -4.46 19.86
N GLY A 308 15.38 -5.13 18.78
CA GLY A 308 15.51 -6.59 18.75
C GLY A 308 14.20 -7.33 18.97
N ASP A 309 13.05 -6.70 18.73
CA ASP A 309 11.72 -7.23 18.95
C ASP A 309 11.02 -7.68 17.68
N GLY A 310 11.78 -7.93 16.60
CA GLY A 310 11.30 -8.39 15.31
C GLY A 310 10.93 -7.28 14.33
N GLY A 311 11.27 -6.02 14.63
CA GLY A 311 11.13 -4.92 13.70
C GLY A 311 12.22 -4.91 12.63
N TRP A 312 11.86 -4.47 11.42
CA TRP A 312 12.79 -4.30 10.31
C TRP A 312 13.21 -2.84 10.12
N GLY A 313 12.40 -1.89 10.64
CA GLY A 313 12.69 -0.47 10.54
C GLY A 313 12.81 0.02 9.10
N ASP A 314 11.96 -0.46 8.19
CA ASP A 314 12.03 -0.15 6.76
C ASP A 314 11.49 1.23 6.46
N ALA A 315 10.34 1.59 7.07
CA ALA A 315 9.58 2.81 6.81
C ALA A 315 9.68 3.78 7.99
N TRP A 316 10.07 4.99 7.69
CA TRP A 316 10.10 6.12 8.62
C TRP A 316 9.24 7.27 8.11
N GLY A 317 8.76 8.12 9.02
CA GLY A 317 8.13 9.37 8.63
C GLY A 317 9.15 10.35 8.08
N GLU A 318 8.81 11.04 6.98
CA GLU A 318 9.64 12.13 6.47
C GLU A 318 9.64 13.31 7.44
N ILE A 319 10.81 13.84 7.74
CA ILE A 319 11.03 14.83 8.81
C ILE A 319 10.29 16.14 8.52
N ALA A 320 10.37 16.65 7.28
CA ALA A 320 9.71 17.89 6.92
C ALA A 320 8.18 17.76 6.94
N PHE A 321 7.65 16.61 6.50
CA PHE A 321 6.23 16.33 6.56
C PHE A 321 5.75 16.27 8.01
N TRP A 322 6.44 15.51 8.86
CA TRP A 322 6.14 15.44 10.29
C TRP A 322 6.18 16.82 10.96
N LYS A 323 7.18 17.67 10.60
CA LYS A 323 7.34 19.00 11.19
C LYS A 323 6.19 19.93 10.87
N ARG A 324 5.65 19.90 9.65
CA ARG A 324 4.51 20.73 9.22
C ARG A 324 3.16 20.13 9.58
N TYR A 325 3.12 18.86 10.02
CA TYR A 325 1.88 18.17 10.40
C TYR A 325 1.19 18.87 11.57
N PRO A 326 -0.12 19.18 11.50
CA PRO A 326 -0.85 19.84 12.58
C PRO A 326 -0.81 19.05 13.89
N GLU A 327 -0.57 19.74 14.99
CA GLU A 327 -0.62 19.11 16.31
C GLU A 327 -2.05 18.70 16.68
N GLY A 328 -2.20 17.56 17.33
CA GLY A 328 -3.51 17.08 17.78
C GLY A 328 -3.59 15.56 17.89
N PRO A 329 -4.79 15.04 18.18
CA PRO A 329 -5.02 13.61 18.39
C PRO A 329 -4.52 12.73 17.23
N ARG A 330 -4.73 13.15 15.99
CA ARG A 330 -4.31 12.39 14.80
C ARG A 330 -2.79 12.26 14.70
N LYS A 331 -2.04 13.37 14.82
CA LYS A 331 -0.57 13.31 14.80
C LYS A 331 -0.03 12.38 15.89
N ASN A 332 -0.61 12.47 17.09
CA ASN A 332 -0.22 11.63 18.22
C ASN A 332 -0.57 10.15 18.02
N ALA A 333 -1.57 9.84 17.18
CA ALA A 333 -1.97 8.46 16.88
C ALA A 333 -1.24 7.87 15.66
N ILE A 334 -0.70 8.71 14.76
CA ILE A 334 0.05 8.25 13.59
C ILE A 334 1.54 8.05 13.92
N TYR A 335 2.11 8.95 14.74
CA TYR A 335 3.53 8.94 15.03
C TYR A 335 3.79 8.65 16.50
N ALA A 336 4.78 7.82 16.77
CA ALA A 336 5.33 7.67 18.09
C ALA A 336 5.91 9.01 18.54
N LYS A 337 5.24 9.68 19.47
CA LYS A 337 5.70 10.96 20.03
C LYS A 337 6.93 10.79 20.89
N ARG A 338 6.96 9.70 21.63
CA ARG A 338 8.04 9.28 22.50
C ARG A 338 8.27 7.79 22.35
N ILE A 339 9.50 7.36 22.51
CA ILE A 339 9.85 5.95 22.49
C ILE A 339 9.77 5.43 23.90
N THR A 340 8.80 4.55 24.18
CA THR A 340 8.61 3.92 25.47
C THR A 340 9.03 2.47 25.40
N PHE A 341 9.97 2.07 26.24
CA PHE A 341 10.48 0.71 26.32
C PHE A 341 9.94 0.04 27.57
N GLN A 342 9.30 -1.09 27.37
CA GLN A 342 8.77 -1.88 28.47
C GLN A 342 9.37 -3.28 28.44
N ASP A 343 9.94 -3.70 29.56
CA ASP A 343 10.50 -5.03 29.78
C ASP A 343 9.53 -5.88 30.59
N GLY A 344 8.40 -6.25 29.99
CA GLY A 344 7.40 -7.06 30.68
C GLY A 344 6.77 -6.44 31.91
N THR A 345 7.55 -5.72 32.74
CA THR A 345 7.10 -5.11 33.99
C THR A 345 7.63 -3.70 34.25
N VAL A 346 8.67 -3.26 33.51
CA VAL A 346 9.35 -1.98 33.81
C VAL A 346 9.52 -1.17 32.54
N ILE A 347 9.06 0.09 32.54
CA ILE A 347 9.43 1.10 31.54
C ILE A 347 10.88 1.47 31.78
N THR A 348 11.72 1.29 30.77
CA THR A 348 13.15 1.52 30.88
C THR A 348 13.58 2.88 30.37
N ALA A 349 12.85 3.45 29.40
CA ALA A 349 13.11 4.77 28.87
C ALA A 349 11.86 5.35 28.21
N ASP A 350 11.77 6.67 28.18
CA ASP A 350 10.74 7.46 27.54
C ASP A 350 11.41 8.72 26.99
N CYS A 351 11.55 8.82 25.66
CA CYS A 351 12.29 9.90 25.02
C CYS A 351 11.69 10.31 23.69
N ASN A 352 11.96 11.53 23.26
CA ASN A 352 11.59 11.98 21.92
C ASN A 352 12.52 11.33 20.89
N TRP A 353 12.00 11.07 19.67
CA TRP A 353 12.81 10.48 18.60
C TRP A 353 14.00 11.36 18.18
N TRP A 354 13.91 12.68 18.37
CA TRP A 354 14.98 13.64 18.06
C TRP A 354 15.99 13.84 19.20
N ASP A 355 15.70 13.34 20.39
CA ASP A 355 16.55 13.45 21.58
C ASP A 355 16.78 12.08 22.22
N ILE A 356 17.01 11.07 21.38
CA ILE A 356 17.36 9.75 21.84
C ILE A 356 18.80 9.79 22.38
N PRO A 357 19.03 9.55 23.67
CA PRO A 357 20.38 9.54 24.22
C PRO A 357 21.18 8.40 23.59
N THR A 358 22.20 8.73 22.83
CA THR A 358 23.08 7.74 22.20
C THR A 358 23.90 6.94 23.20
N GLU A 359 24.05 7.47 24.42
CA GLU A 359 24.95 6.95 25.44
C GLU A 359 24.22 6.24 26.58
N ASP A 360 22.98 6.63 26.89
CA ASP A 360 22.30 6.21 28.12
C ASP A 360 20.99 5.45 27.90
N LEU A 361 20.48 5.37 26.65
CA LEU A 361 19.24 4.65 26.38
C LEU A 361 19.48 3.16 26.21
N TRP A 362 19.35 2.44 27.32
CA TRP A 362 19.54 1.01 27.37
C TRP A 362 18.20 0.27 27.39
N VAL A 363 17.92 -0.43 26.30
CA VAL A 363 16.73 -1.28 26.21
C VAL A 363 17.08 -2.70 26.66
N PRO A 364 16.36 -3.29 27.60
CA PRO A 364 16.56 -4.67 27.99
C PRO A 364 16.42 -5.60 26.77
N ILE A 365 17.38 -6.47 26.55
CA ILE A 365 17.27 -7.53 25.54
C ILE A 365 16.47 -8.67 26.16
N THR A 366 15.20 -8.80 25.77
CA THR A 366 14.36 -9.90 26.25
C THR A 366 14.44 -11.15 25.37
N MET A 367 15.22 -11.10 24.30
CA MET A 367 15.37 -12.29 23.48
C MET A 367 16.15 -13.36 24.22
N LYS A 368 15.74 -14.60 24.03
CA LYS A 368 16.48 -15.81 24.36
C LYS A 368 17.79 -15.88 23.54
N THR A 369 18.61 -14.85 23.63
CA THR A 369 19.90 -14.85 22.95
C THR A 369 20.79 -15.78 23.75
N ASP A 370 21.19 -16.88 23.12
CA ASP A 370 22.17 -17.80 23.69
C ASP A 370 23.45 -17.01 24.01
N ALA A 371 24.02 -17.20 25.18
CA ALA A 371 25.25 -16.55 25.60
C ALA A 371 26.40 -16.71 24.57
N LYS A 372 26.46 -17.86 23.86
CA LYS A 372 27.41 -18.12 22.81
C LYS A 372 27.21 -17.26 21.56
N GLU A 373 25.95 -17.00 21.16
CA GLU A 373 25.65 -16.11 20.03
C GLU A 373 26.00 -14.67 20.39
N LEU A 374 25.78 -14.27 21.62
CA LEU A 374 26.15 -12.96 22.16
C LEU A 374 27.67 -12.75 22.10
N GLU A 375 28.46 -13.72 22.60
CA GLU A 375 29.93 -13.69 22.53
C GLU A 375 30.45 -13.60 21.08
N LYS A 376 29.83 -14.33 20.14
CA LYS A 376 30.18 -14.28 18.73
C LYS A 376 29.92 -12.91 18.10
N GLN A 377 28.81 -12.26 18.45
CA GLN A 377 28.47 -10.92 17.97
C GLN A 377 29.45 -9.88 18.51
N ILE A 378 29.81 -9.92 19.80
CA ILE A 378 30.81 -9.05 20.41
C ILE A 378 32.16 -9.19 19.71
N LYS A 379 32.61 -10.43 19.50
CA LYS A 379 33.87 -10.71 18.82
C LYS A 379 33.89 -10.20 17.37
N GLY A 380 32.79 -10.41 16.63
CA GLY A 380 32.65 -9.90 15.25
C GLY A 380 32.71 -8.37 15.17
N LEU A 381 32.21 -7.67 16.20
CA LEU A 381 32.27 -6.22 16.28
C LEU A 381 33.69 -5.72 16.55
N ASP A 382 34.41 -6.33 17.49
CA ASP A 382 35.81 -6.00 17.78
C ASP A 382 36.68 -6.20 16.52
N GLU A 383 36.49 -7.27 15.76
CA GLU A 383 37.22 -7.53 14.51
C GLU A 383 36.93 -6.49 13.41
N LYS A 384 35.70 -5.96 13.32
CA LYS A 384 35.33 -4.89 12.37
C LYS A 384 36.01 -3.57 12.74
N ILE A 385 36.03 -3.23 14.02
CA ILE A 385 36.67 -2.02 14.54
C ILE A 385 38.18 -2.04 14.23
N GLU A 386 38.84 -3.17 14.46
CA GLU A 386 40.28 -3.31 14.20
C GLU A 386 40.64 -3.21 12.70
N LYS A 387 39.74 -3.61 11.81
CA LYS A 387 39.95 -3.54 10.35
C LYS A 387 39.72 -2.18 9.72
N GLU A 388 39.15 -1.22 10.44
CA GLU A 388 38.89 0.12 9.92
C GLU A 388 40.18 0.89 9.72
N LYS A 389 40.42 1.40 8.50
CA LYS A 389 41.64 2.12 8.12
C LYS A 389 41.54 3.62 8.40
N ASP A 390 40.33 4.19 8.39
CA ASP A 390 40.06 5.59 8.64
C ASP A 390 40.05 5.84 10.15
N SER A 391 41.00 6.68 10.63
CA SER A 391 41.17 6.91 12.08
C SER A 391 39.97 7.62 12.72
N GLU A 392 39.29 8.48 11.99
CA GLU A 392 38.11 9.19 12.47
C GLU A 392 36.90 8.27 12.53
N LYS A 393 36.65 7.52 11.47
CA LYS A 393 35.65 6.44 11.47
C LYS A 393 35.96 5.32 12.46
N LYS A 394 37.24 4.98 12.64
CA LYS A 394 37.67 4.01 13.65
C LYS A 394 37.35 4.51 15.05
N THR A 395 37.51 5.81 15.32
CA THR A 395 37.18 6.39 16.61
C THR A 395 35.67 6.38 16.87
N VAL A 396 34.85 6.79 15.90
CA VAL A 396 33.37 6.74 16.00
C VAL A 396 32.88 5.30 16.15
N ARG A 397 33.40 4.36 15.34
CA ARG A 397 33.05 2.95 15.46
C ARG A 397 33.52 2.35 16.77
N LYS A 398 34.65 2.77 17.29
CA LYS A 398 35.16 2.29 18.59
C LYS A 398 34.28 2.76 19.73
N VAL A 399 33.76 3.99 19.67
CA VAL A 399 32.77 4.49 20.64
C VAL A 399 31.50 3.66 20.51
N ASN A 400 30.92 3.55 19.33
CA ASN A 400 29.71 2.75 19.08
C ASN A 400 29.93 1.28 19.40
N GLY A 401 31.06 0.71 19.00
CA GLY A 401 31.43 -0.67 19.32
C GLY A 401 31.58 -0.92 20.80
N LYS A 402 32.11 0.04 21.57
CA LYS A 402 32.15 -0.05 23.02
C LYS A 402 30.77 -0.03 23.65
N TYR A 403 29.87 0.77 23.13
CA TYR A 403 28.48 0.81 23.59
C TYR A 403 27.73 -0.48 23.23
N GLU A 404 27.85 -0.95 22.01
CA GLU A 404 27.25 -2.22 21.58
C GLU A 404 27.77 -3.37 22.42
N LYS A 405 29.06 -3.42 22.72
CA LYS A 405 29.66 -4.41 23.59
C LYS A 405 29.13 -4.34 25.02
N LEU A 406 29.06 -3.14 25.60
CA LEU A 406 28.49 -2.93 26.94
C LEU A 406 27.00 -3.30 26.99
N LEU A 407 26.28 -3.04 25.91
CA LEU A 407 24.90 -3.44 25.73
C LEU A 407 24.73 -4.94 25.80
N PHE A 408 25.51 -5.66 25.03
CA PHE A 408 25.48 -7.11 25.02
C PHE A 408 25.87 -7.69 26.37
N GLU A 409 26.94 -7.19 26.99
CA GLU A 409 27.39 -7.60 28.33
C GLU A 409 26.34 -7.39 29.41
N LYS A 410 25.54 -6.33 29.30
CA LYS A 410 24.45 -6.00 30.25
C LYS A 410 23.09 -6.55 29.83
N GLY A 411 22.99 -7.23 28.70
CA GLY A 411 21.73 -7.67 28.13
C GLY A 411 20.84 -6.51 27.67
N LYS A 412 21.44 -5.44 27.15
CA LYS A 412 20.74 -4.23 26.68
C LYS A 412 21.16 -3.85 25.27
N LYS A 413 20.33 -3.12 24.55
CA LYS A 413 20.56 -2.61 23.19
C LYS A 413 20.27 -1.12 23.10
N CYS A 414 21.09 -0.35 22.37
CA CYS A 414 20.90 1.07 22.15
C CYS A 414 19.94 1.33 20.98
N VAL A 415 19.09 2.32 21.10
CA VAL A 415 18.25 2.81 20.00
C VAL A 415 19.04 3.80 19.15
N LYS A 416 18.99 3.66 17.83
CA LYS A 416 19.79 4.48 16.89
C LYS A 416 18.98 5.19 15.81
N GLU A 417 17.68 4.97 15.77
CA GLU A 417 16.82 5.58 14.76
C GLU A 417 16.45 7.01 15.15
N TYR A 418 16.67 7.95 14.23
CA TYR A 418 16.45 9.38 14.41
C TYR A 418 15.45 9.96 13.40
N HIS A 419 14.30 9.28 13.25
CA HIS A 419 13.19 9.72 12.42
C HIS A 419 11.85 9.52 13.14
N PRO A 420 10.79 10.24 12.74
CA PRO A 420 9.45 9.96 13.22
C PRO A 420 9.05 8.54 12.82
N MET A 421 8.56 7.75 13.77
CA MET A 421 8.15 6.36 13.54
C MET A 421 6.64 6.25 13.49
N PHE A 422 6.13 5.54 12.50
CA PHE A 422 4.69 5.29 12.38
C PHE A 422 4.20 4.27 13.41
N THR A 423 3.00 4.52 13.93
CA THR A 423 2.32 3.60 14.85
C THR A 423 1.08 2.94 14.24
N ILE A 424 0.59 3.43 13.10
CA ILE A 424 -0.68 2.98 12.49
C ILE A 424 -0.73 1.49 12.15
N PHE A 425 0.41 0.87 11.85
CA PHE A 425 0.49 -0.57 11.58
C PHE A 425 1.02 -1.36 12.78
N THR A 426 1.54 -0.70 13.81
CA THR A 426 2.11 -1.41 14.96
C THR A 426 1.01 -2.02 15.81
N VAL A 427 1.29 -3.17 16.38
CA VAL A 427 0.44 -3.82 17.38
C VAL A 427 0.86 -3.49 18.80
N ASN A 428 1.86 -2.64 18.98
CA ASN A 428 2.59 -2.37 20.21
C ASN A 428 2.62 -0.87 20.53
N CYS A 429 1.47 -0.20 20.59
CA CYS A 429 1.40 1.20 21.00
C CYS A 429 0.70 1.33 22.35
N ASP A 430 1.23 2.18 23.22
CA ASP A 430 0.56 2.58 24.44
C ASP A 430 -0.55 3.62 24.18
N GLU A 431 -1.36 3.92 25.19
CA GLU A 431 -2.46 4.88 25.10
C GLU A 431 -1.98 6.32 24.79
N LYS A 432 -0.69 6.61 24.96
CA LYS A 432 -0.08 7.91 24.70
C LYS A 432 0.58 8.01 23.33
N GLY A 433 0.46 6.95 22.50
CA GLY A 433 1.09 6.85 21.20
C GLY A 433 2.59 6.50 21.24
N GLY A 434 3.10 6.03 22.37
CA GLY A 434 4.45 5.51 22.49
C GLY A 434 4.53 4.07 21.99
N MET A 435 5.66 3.67 21.39
CA MET A 435 5.86 2.30 20.97
C MET A 435 6.17 1.41 22.18
N LEU A 436 5.37 0.36 22.36
CA LEU A 436 5.59 -0.65 23.39
C LEU A 436 6.44 -1.79 22.83
N ARG A 437 7.21 -2.40 23.70
CA ARG A 437 8.02 -3.56 23.38
C ARG A 437 7.20 -4.85 23.26
N GLN A 438 6.11 -4.97 24.00
CA GLN A 438 5.25 -6.14 23.99
C GLN A 438 4.12 -5.95 22.98
N PRO A 439 3.75 -6.98 22.21
CA PRO A 439 2.57 -6.92 21.36
C PRO A 439 1.33 -6.57 22.18
N TYR A 440 0.52 -5.66 21.66
CA TYR A 440 -0.74 -5.26 22.30
C TYR A 440 -1.65 -6.49 22.57
N ASP A 441 -1.59 -7.48 21.67
CA ASP A 441 -2.34 -8.73 21.74
C ASP A 441 -1.43 -9.96 21.92
N CYS A 442 -0.36 -9.83 22.71
CA CYS A 442 0.55 -10.95 23.00
C CYS A 442 -0.10 -12.18 23.66
N MET A 443 -1.38 -12.09 23.97
CA MET A 443 -2.18 -13.20 24.53
C MET A 443 -2.62 -14.23 23.49
N LYS A 444 -2.58 -13.89 22.20
CA LYS A 444 -2.92 -14.85 21.14
C LYS A 444 -1.69 -15.63 20.70
N PRO A 445 -1.78 -16.97 20.63
CA PRO A 445 -0.70 -17.79 20.07
C PRO A 445 -0.37 -17.32 18.66
N ASN A 446 0.90 -17.24 18.30
CA ASN A 446 1.43 -16.84 17.00
C ASN A 446 1.37 -15.35 16.66
N TYR A 447 0.88 -14.48 17.53
CA TYR A 447 0.95 -13.04 17.31
C TYR A 447 2.35 -12.50 17.56
N SER A 448 2.84 -11.74 16.60
CA SER A 448 4.08 -10.97 16.74
C SER A 448 4.00 -9.68 15.93
N GLY A 449 4.99 -8.82 16.02
CA GLY A 449 5.11 -7.68 15.12
C GLY A 449 5.22 -8.08 13.65
N MET A 450 5.67 -9.30 13.36
CA MET A 450 5.83 -9.84 12.02
C MET A 450 4.62 -10.61 11.50
N VAL A 451 3.70 -11.02 12.39
CA VAL A 451 2.55 -11.86 12.05
C VAL A 451 1.36 -11.40 12.90
N ASN A 452 0.36 -10.81 12.27
CA ASN A 452 -0.85 -10.36 12.94
C ASN A 452 -2.05 -10.31 11.97
N ASP A 453 -3.25 -10.19 12.49
CA ASP A 453 -4.51 -10.13 11.74
C ASP A 453 -5.02 -8.69 11.52
N ARG A 454 -4.14 -7.70 11.53
CA ARG A 454 -4.54 -6.32 11.28
C ARG A 454 -5.18 -6.18 9.91
N ARG A 455 -6.40 -5.66 9.87
CA ARG A 455 -7.08 -5.28 8.64
C ARG A 455 -6.38 -4.06 8.03
N HIS A 456 -6.13 -4.10 6.74
CA HIS A 456 -5.56 -2.96 6.01
C HIS A 456 -6.67 -2.09 5.45
N ASN A 457 -6.76 -0.85 5.92
CA ASN A 457 -7.80 0.09 5.48
C ASN A 457 -7.43 0.69 4.11
N LEU A 458 -8.16 0.30 3.07
CA LEU A 458 -7.98 0.83 1.71
C LEU A 458 -8.75 2.10 1.47
N ILE A 459 -10.00 2.17 1.96
CA ILE A 459 -10.88 3.33 1.85
C ILE A 459 -11.55 3.54 3.19
N ARG A 460 -11.44 4.75 3.72
CA ARG A 460 -12.15 5.18 4.91
C ARG A 460 -13.19 6.25 4.57
N TYR A 461 -14.22 6.36 5.40
CA TYR A 461 -15.29 7.34 5.19
C TYR A 461 -14.76 8.79 5.24
N SER A 462 -13.77 9.07 6.08
CA SER A 462 -13.09 10.37 6.12
C SER A 462 -12.50 10.79 4.77
N GLU A 463 -11.91 9.84 4.03
CA GLU A 463 -11.35 10.10 2.70
C GLU A 463 -12.45 10.44 1.68
N VAL A 464 -13.59 9.72 1.72
CA VAL A 464 -14.74 10.00 0.84
C VAL A 464 -15.30 11.42 1.08
N LEU A 465 -15.37 11.85 2.34
CA LEU A 465 -15.78 13.22 2.70
C LEU A 465 -14.82 14.26 2.11
N LEU A 466 -13.51 14.02 2.21
CA LEU A 466 -12.48 14.91 1.67
C LEU A 466 -12.44 14.90 0.13
N TRP A 467 -12.63 13.75 -0.51
CA TRP A 467 -12.72 13.65 -1.98
C TRP A 467 -13.91 14.42 -2.51
N TYR A 468 -15.07 14.33 -1.84
CA TYR A 468 -16.22 15.17 -2.18
C TYR A 468 -15.87 16.66 -2.03
N ALA A 469 -15.33 17.05 -0.87
CA ALA A 469 -15.09 18.45 -0.56
C ALA A 469 -14.07 19.10 -1.52
N GLU A 470 -12.96 18.41 -1.82
CA GLU A 470 -11.98 18.86 -2.80
C GLU A 470 -12.57 18.95 -4.20
N SER A 471 -13.28 17.89 -4.63
CA SER A 471 -13.84 17.80 -5.97
C SER A 471 -14.93 18.85 -6.19
N ALA A 472 -15.80 19.08 -5.20
CA ALA A 472 -16.83 20.12 -5.26
C ALA A 472 -16.21 21.51 -5.38
N ALA A 473 -15.16 21.81 -4.61
CA ALA A 473 -14.44 23.07 -4.68
C ALA A 473 -13.77 23.27 -6.05
N ARG A 474 -13.08 22.25 -6.59
CA ARG A 474 -12.44 22.31 -7.91
C ARG A 474 -13.44 22.37 -9.07
N ALA A 475 -14.63 21.80 -8.88
CA ALA A 475 -15.71 21.83 -9.87
C ALA A 475 -16.53 23.12 -9.81
N GLY A 476 -16.29 24.01 -8.86
CA GLY A 476 -17.07 25.24 -8.69
C GLY A 476 -18.50 25.01 -8.21
N LEU A 477 -18.75 23.93 -7.47
CA LEU A 477 -20.04 23.63 -6.85
C LEU A 477 -20.24 24.44 -5.56
N ASP A 478 -21.39 24.26 -4.87
CA ASP A 478 -21.64 24.91 -3.58
C ASP A 478 -20.56 24.47 -2.55
N LEU A 479 -19.95 25.48 -1.94
CA LEU A 479 -18.87 25.26 -0.98
C LEU A 479 -19.33 24.96 0.45
N SER A 480 -20.62 25.16 0.74
CA SER A 480 -21.14 25.07 2.11
C SER A 480 -20.95 23.67 2.70
N GLU A 481 -21.37 22.63 1.98
CA GLU A 481 -21.20 21.26 2.41
C GLU A 481 -19.73 20.84 2.39
N ALA A 482 -18.95 21.28 1.40
CA ALA A 482 -17.53 21.00 1.32
C ALA A 482 -16.77 21.53 2.56
N LYS A 483 -17.06 22.76 2.99
CA LYS A 483 -16.53 23.35 4.21
C LYS A 483 -16.95 22.57 5.46
N TYR A 484 -18.20 22.15 5.50
CA TYR A 484 -18.73 21.34 6.61
C TYR A 484 -17.98 20.00 6.74
N TYR A 485 -17.78 19.26 5.63
CA TYR A 485 -17.10 17.97 5.69
C TYR A 485 -15.60 18.11 6.02
N LEU A 486 -14.92 19.13 5.53
CA LEU A 486 -13.56 19.44 5.93
C LEU A 486 -13.47 19.66 7.45
N LYS A 487 -14.34 20.49 8.01
CA LYS A 487 -14.39 20.72 9.47
C LYS A 487 -14.69 19.44 10.24
N LEU A 488 -15.62 18.62 9.75
CA LEU A 488 -16.03 17.38 10.41
C LEU A 488 -14.84 16.39 10.54
N VAL A 489 -14.03 16.24 9.49
CA VAL A 489 -12.81 15.42 9.55
C VAL A 489 -11.80 16.01 10.53
N ARG A 490 -11.60 17.32 10.52
CA ARG A 490 -10.63 18.02 11.37
C ARG A 490 -11.02 18.02 12.85
N GLN A 491 -12.31 17.97 13.17
CA GLN A 491 -12.80 18.06 14.55
C GLN A 491 -12.20 17.02 15.50
N ARG A 492 -11.94 15.82 15.01
CA ARG A 492 -11.28 14.73 15.77
C ARG A 492 -9.76 14.65 15.56
N ALA A 493 -9.23 15.39 14.59
CA ALA A 493 -7.89 15.22 14.07
C ALA A 493 -6.87 16.20 14.65
N VAL A 494 -7.30 17.45 14.89
CA VAL A 494 -6.43 18.53 15.35
C VAL A 494 -6.90 19.06 16.71
N ASN A 495 -6.08 19.91 17.33
CA ASN A 495 -6.49 20.58 18.57
C ASN A 495 -7.75 21.44 18.31
N SER A 496 -8.61 21.58 19.30
CA SER A 496 -9.90 22.27 19.18
C SER A 496 -9.79 23.73 18.69
N ALA A 497 -8.70 24.41 19.03
CA ALA A 497 -8.43 25.79 18.58
C ALA A 497 -8.07 25.90 17.07
N ASP A 498 -7.74 24.79 16.44
CA ASP A 498 -7.22 24.71 15.07
C ASP A 498 -8.21 24.08 14.08
N VAL A 499 -9.39 23.65 14.55
CA VAL A 499 -10.41 22.96 13.72
C VAL A 499 -10.80 23.81 12.51
N ASP A 500 -11.05 25.10 12.72
CA ASP A 500 -11.50 26.03 11.69
C ASP A 500 -10.37 26.69 10.88
N LYS A 501 -9.10 26.35 11.13
CA LYS A 501 -7.94 27.01 10.52
C LYS A 501 -7.07 26.00 9.78
N VAL A 502 -6.68 26.33 8.56
CA VAL A 502 -5.73 25.53 7.78
C VAL A 502 -4.56 26.40 7.35
N THR A 503 -3.36 25.89 7.51
CA THR A 503 -2.16 26.47 6.92
C THR A 503 -2.02 25.95 5.49
N LEU A 504 -2.10 26.86 4.52
CA LEU A 504 -1.93 26.56 3.10
C LEU A 504 -0.43 26.42 2.73
N SER A 505 -0.16 25.97 1.52
CA SER A 505 1.22 25.72 1.04
C SER A 505 2.09 26.97 0.98
N ASP A 506 1.48 28.15 0.84
CA ASP A 506 2.17 29.46 0.88
C ASP A 506 2.47 29.95 2.31
N GLY A 507 2.09 29.18 3.33
CA GLY A 507 2.24 29.50 4.75
C GLY A 507 1.12 30.38 5.31
N SER A 508 0.13 30.79 4.52
CA SER A 508 -1.01 31.57 5.01
C SER A 508 -1.94 30.69 5.86
N ILE A 509 -2.45 31.25 6.97
CA ILE A 509 -3.44 30.59 7.82
C ILE A 509 -4.81 31.18 7.51
N VAL A 510 -5.71 30.35 6.98
CA VAL A 510 -7.03 30.79 6.53
C VAL A 510 -8.11 30.06 7.34
N ASN A 511 -9.14 30.83 7.76
CA ASN A 511 -10.33 30.23 8.36
C ASN A 511 -11.20 29.60 7.26
N ILE A 512 -11.64 28.36 7.48
CA ILE A 512 -12.37 27.54 6.51
C ILE A 512 -13.65 28.26 6.02
N ASP A 513 -14.37 28.95 6.90
CA ASP A 513 -15.60 29.67 6.51
C ASP A 513 -15.34 30.79 5.49
N ASN A 514 -14.14 31.37 5.52
CA ASN A 514 -13.75 32.47 4.64
C ASN A 514 -13.04 32.00 3.36
N MET A 515 -12.77 30.70 3.19
CA MET A 515 -12.10 30.18 2.02
C MET A 515 -12.91 30.36 0.75
N ASN A 516 -12.25 30.81 -0.30
CA ASN A 516 -12.74 30.68 -1.67
C ASN A 516 -12.53 29.24 -2.19
N ALA A 517 -13.02 28.94 -3.40
CA ALA A 517 -12.97 27.61 -3.98
C ALA A 517 -11.53 27.06 -4.11
N ALA A 518 -10.58 27.88 -4.53
CA ALA A 518 -9.18 27.46 -4.71
C ALA A 518 -8.52 27.12 -3.35
N GLN A 519 -8.71 27.98 -2.35
CA GLN A 519 -8.21 27.76 -1.00
C GLN A 519 -8.83 26.53 -0.34
N LEU A 520 -10.14 26.33 -0.52
CA LEU A 520 -10.83 25.16 0.01
C LEU A 520 -10.36 23.86 -0.65
N ALA A 521 -10.17 23.85 -1.97
CA ALA A 521 -9.65 22.72 -2.70
C ALA A 521 -8.23 22.34 -2.22
N GLU A 522 -7.38 23.34 -2.04
CA GLU A 522 -6.04 23.14 -1.49
C GLU A 522 -6.08 22.64 -0.05
N ALA A 523 -6.92 23.21 0.81
CA ALA A 523 -7.09 22.78 2.19
C ALA A 523 -7.57 21.34 2.30
N CYS A 524 -8.49 20.89 1.44
CA CYS A 524 -8.95 19.51 1.39
C CYS A 524 -7.84 18.54 0.93
N TYR A 525 -7.08 18.91 -0.09
CA TYR A 525 -5.91 18.15 -0.54
C TYR A 525 -4.86 18.00 0.56
N ILE A 526 -4.52 19.07 1.25
CA ILE A 526 -3.59 19.07 2.40
C ILE A 526 -4.14 18.18 3.51
N GLU A 527 -5.43 18.31 3.85
CA GLU A 527 -6.05 17.53 4.91
C GLU A 527 -6.11 16.04 4.57
N HIS A 528 -6.34 15.67 3.30
CA HIS A 528 -6.28 14.29 2.85
C HIS A 528 -4.87 13.72 3.04
N GLY A 529 -3.83 14.48 2.71
CA GLY A 529 -2.44 14.10 2.96
C GLY A 529 -2.17 13.79 4.45
N TRP A 530 -2.72 14.62 5.36
CA TRP A 530 -2.62 14.36 6.81
C TRP A 530 -3.41 13.12 7.23
N GLU A 531 -4.56 12.89 6.61
CA GLU A 531 -5.45 11.78 6.97
C GLU A 531 -4.89 10.42 6.56
N VAL A 532 -4.14 10.35 5.45
CA VAL A 532 -3.55 9.10 4.94
C VAL A 532 -2.06 8.95 5.26
N ALA A 533 -1.47 9.89 6.00
CA ALA A 533 -0.03 9.89 6.32
C ALA A 533 0.46 8.53 6.83
N GLY A 534 1.50 8.00 6.18
CA GLY A 534 2.07 6.70 6.51
C GLY A 534 1.19 5.49 6.16
N ASN A 535 -0.01 5.68 5.63
CA ASN A 535 -0.87 4.57 5.17
C ASN A 535 -0.58 4.21 3.71
N TRP A 536 0.53 3.53 3.48
CA TRP A 536 0.94 3.12 2.11
C TRP A 536 0.08 2.01 1.49
N VAL A 537 -0.93 1.50 2.20
CA VAL A 537 -1.93 0.57 1.67
C VAL A 537 -3.23 1.26 1.25
N SER A 538 -3.40 2.55 1.53
CA SER A 538 -4.58 3.29 1.10
C SER A 538 -4.77 3.23 -0.42
N MET A 539 -6.03 3.24 -0.87
CA MET A 539 -6.41 3.36 -2.28
C MET A 539 -5.76 4.59 -2.93
N VAL A 540 -5.76 5.72 -2.21
CA VAL A 540 -5.09 6.96 -2.62
C VAL A 540 -4.05 7.31 -1.56
N THR A 541 -2.84 6.84 -1.76
CA THR A 541 -1.68 7.18 -0.92
C THR A 541 -1.24 8.62 -1.16
N ARG A 542 -0.37 9.14 -0.30
CA ARG A 542 0.20 10.47 -0.49
C ARG A 542 0.89 10.61 -1.84
N ARG A 543 1.69 9.62 -2.26
CA ARG A 543 2.31 9.60 -3.60
C ARG A 543 1.28 9.69 -4.74
N ALA A 544 0.16 9.00 -4.60
CA ALA A 544 -0.90 9.02 -5.62
C ALA A 544 -1.56 10.41 -5.74
N ASP A 545 -1.75 11.09 -4.62
CA ASP A 545 -2.22 12.47 -4.56
C ASP A 545 -1.23 13.43 -5.21
N GLU A 546 0.04 13.31 -4.87
CA GLU A 546 1.10 14.15 -5.44
C GLU A 546 1.30 13.92 -6.94
N LEU A 547 1.12 12.68 -7.41
CA LEU A 547 1.14 12.37 -8.84
C LEU A 547 0.03 13.17 -9.56
N ARG A 548 -1.24 13.07 -9.12
CA ARG A 548 -2.34 13.80 -9.76
C ARG A 548 -2.20 15.33 -9.67
N MET A 549 -1.50 15.82 -8.66
CA MET A 549 -1.20 17.25 -8.51
C MET A 549 0.11 17.68 -9.18
N ASN A 550 0.82 16.75 -9.83
CA ASN A 550 2.11 16.97 -10.47
C ASN A 550 3.19 17.52 -9.51
N GLU A 551 3.23 16.99 -8.29
CA GLU A 551 4.10 17.47 -7.21
C GLU A 551 5.29 16.56 -6.89
N LEU A 552 5.42 15.38 -7.50
CA LEU A 552 6.53 14.46 -7.24
C LEU A 552 7.91 15.08 -7.46
N LYS A 553 8.02 16.04 -8.40
CA LYS A 553 9.25 16.82 -8.60
C LYS A 553 9.65 17.62 -7.37
N LYS A 554 8.70 18.16 -6.61
CA LYS A 554 8.99 18.89 -5.38
C LYS A 554 9.65 17.99 -4.33
N ASN A 555 9.16 16.75 -4.19
CA ASN A 555 9.74 15.78 -3.25
C ASN A 555 11.16 15.44 -3.64
N PHE A 556 11.37 15.18 -4.94
CA PHE A 556 12.70 14.94 -5.47
C PHE A 556 13.66 16.10 -5.16
N GLU A 557 13.26 17.35 -5.47
CA GLU A 557 14.07 18.55 -5.23
C GLU A 557 14.36 18.78 -3.74
N TYR A 558 13.38 18.53 -2.87
CA TYR A 558 13.56 18.57 -1.42
C TYR A 558 14.62 17.56 -0.97
N ARG A 559 14.51 16.31 -1.42
CA ARG A 559 15.45 15.24 -1.07
C ARG A 559 16.85 15.44 -1.66
N VAL A 560 16.97 16.06 -2.83
CA VAL A 560 18.27 16.47 -3.40
C VAL A 560 18.93 17.54 -2.52
N THR A 561 18.16 18.53 -2.09
CA THR A 561 18.64 19.60 -1.23
C THR A 561 19.03 19.09 0.14
N ASN A 562 18.23 18.19 0.69
CA ASN A 562 18.39 17.54 1.99
C ASN A 562 18.87 18.51 3.09
N ALA A 563 18.21 19.66 3.20
CA ALA A 563 18.55 20.68 4.18
C ALA A 563 18.18 20.23 5.61
N PRO A 564 19.00 20.51 6.62
CA PRO A 564 18.65 20.24 8.00
C PRO A 564 17.35 20.94 8.41
N VAL A 565 16.45 20.22 9.05
CA VAL A 565 15.18 20.73 9.56
C VAL A 565 15.31 20.95 11.07
N VAL A 566 14.97 22.14 11.54
CA VAL A 566 14.88 22.42 12.99
C VAL A 566 13.63 21.73 13.54
N ILE A 567 13.82 20.72 14.37
CA ILE A 567 12.76 19.89 14.92
C ILE A 567 12.16 20.49 16.17
N ALA A 568 13.01 20.86 17.13
CA ALA A 568 12.60 21.39 18.42
C ALA A 568 13.61 22.42 18.93
N LYS A 569 13.17 23.28 19.86
CA LYS A 569 14.03 24.19 20.63
C LYS A 569 13.67 24.06 22.11
N GLU A 570 14.65 23.83 22.94
CA GLU A 570 14.52 23.73 24.39
C GLU A 570 15.53 24.69 25.05
N GLY A 571 15.04 25.86 25.44
CA GLY A 571 15.92 26.97 25.86
C GLY A 571 16.81 27.40 24.71
N ASP A 572 18.12 27.39 24.92
CA ASP A 572 19.14 27.74 23.91
C ASP A 572 19.54 26.54 23.02
N LYS A 573 19.09 25.34 23.33
CA LYS A 573 19.39 24.14 22.57
C LYS A 573 18.44 23.97 21.39
N GLU A 574 19.00 23.84 20.19
CA GLU A 574 18.27 23.57 18.97
C GLU A 574 18.56 22.16 18.49
N TYR A 575 17.50 21.39 18.21
CA TYR A 575 17.60 20.05 17.66
C TYR A 575 17.31 20.12 16.15
N THR A 576 18.23 19.58 15.36
CA THR A 576 18.08 19.50 13.90
C THR A 576 18.18 18.04 13.43
N ALA A 577 17.47 17.72 12.36
CA ALA A 577 17.56 16.41 11.71
C ALA A 577 17.55 16.56 10.19
N GLN A 578 18.10 15.57 9.51
CA GLN A 578 18.16 15.47 8.05
C GLN A 578 17.64 14.10 7.60
N GLU A 579 17.11 14.03 6.37
CA GLU A 579 16.73 12.76 5.77
C GLU A 579 17.93 11.85 5.55
N SER A 580 17.73 10.56 5.74
CA SER A 580 18.78 9.55 5.61
C SER A 580 18.98 9.05 4.19
N VAL A 581 17.92 9.11 3.36
CA VAL A 581 17.99 8.75 1.94
C VAL A 581 18.50 9.94 1.13
N THR A 582 19.53 9.71 0.32
CA THR A 582 20.09 10.71 -0.57
C THR A 582 19.63 10.48 -2.00
N VAL A 583 19.11 11.52 -2.62
CA VAL A 583 18.73 11.54 -4.02
C VAL A 583 19.82 12.18 -4.85
N THR A 584 20.15 11.59 -5.99
CA THR A 584 21.23 12.04 -6.86
C THR A 584 20.79 12.24 -8.31
N GLY A 585 21.54 13.06 -9.04
CA GLY A 585 21.32 13.36 -10.45
C GLY A 585 20.22 14.40 -10.70
N PRO A 586 19.97 14.77 -11.95
CA PRO A 586 18.92 15.72 -12.32
C PRO A 586 17.55 15.06 -12.30
N TRP A 587 16.51 15.86 -12.13
CA TRP A 587 15.15 15.44 -12.40
C TRP A 587 14.94 15.12 -13.88
N SER A 588 14.19 14.05 -14.17
CA SER A 588 13.60 13.77 -15.48
C SER A 588 12.18 13.22 -15.29
N GLU A 589 11.33 13.42 -16.26
CA GLU A 589 9.94 12.91 -16.22
C GLU A 589 9.87 11.38 -16.17
N ASP A 590 10.92 10.69 -16.64
CA ASP A 590 11.03 9.22 -16.55
C ASP A 590 11.06 8.73 -15.10
N ARG A 591 11.42 9.59 -14.14
CA ARG A 591 11.43 9.25 -12.71
C ARG A 591 10.04 9.22 -12.07
N ILE A 592 9.02 9.71 -12.77
CA ILE A 592 7.62 9.67 -12.30
C ILE A 592 7.13 8.24 -12.22
N TYR A 593 7.52 7.41 -13.19
CA TYR A 593 7.06 6.03 -13.32
C TYR A 593 8.20 5.05 -13.06
N CYS A 594 7.86 3.92 -12.48
CA CYS A 594 8.80 2.81 -12.36
C CYS A 594 9.07 2.19 -13.73
N PRO A 595 10.30 1.71 -13.99
CA PRO A 595 10.59 0.93 -15.19
C PRO A 595 9.82 -0.39 -15.17
N TYR A 596 9.58 -0.98 -16.34
CA TYR A 596 9.03 -2.34 -16.41
C TYR A 596 10.00 -3.36 -15.81
N PRO A 597 9.49 -4.45 -15.21
CA PRO A 597 10.36 -5.52 -14.75
C PRO A 597 11.26 -6.06 -15.86
N THR A 598 12.55 -6.20 -15.58
CA THR A 598 13.53 -6.67 -16.56
C THR A 598 13.13 -8.02 -17.15
N THR A 599 12.64 -8.95 -16.31
CA THR A 599 12.22 -10.30 -16.74
C THR A 599 11.02 -10.27 -17.71
N ASP A 600 10.13 -9.30 -17.56
CA ASP A 600 8.97 -9.13 -18.45
C ASP A 600 9.37 -8.44 -19.74
N GLY A 601 10.28 -7.45 -19.69
CA GLY A 601 10.87 -6.82 -20.87
C GLY A 601 11.71 -7.78 -21.72
N GLU A 602 12.33 -8.79 -21.14
CA GLU A 602 13.03 -9.87 -21.87
C GLU A 602 12.05 -10.77 -22.63
N LYS A 603 10.87 -11.04 -22.07
CA LYS A 603 9.85 -11.91 -22.68
C LYS A 603 8.95 -11.17 -23.66
N ASN A 604 8.60 -9.92 -23.37
CA ASN A 604 7.76 -9.09 -24.20
C ASN A 604 8.59 -7.96 -24.84
N PRO A 605 8.90 -8.04 -26.14
CA PRO A 605 9.74 -7.05 -26.82
C PRO A 605 9.11 -5.64 -26.89
N ASN A 606 7.82 -5.51 -26.58
CA ASN A 606 7.09 -4.25 -26.56
C ASN A 606 7.21 -3.50 -25.21
N LEU A 607 7.71 -4.16 -24.18
CA LEU A 607 8.01 -3.58 -22.86
C LEU A 607 9.45 -3.06 -22.81
N LYS A 608 9.84 -2.23 -23.76
CA LYS A 608 11.15 -1.56 -23.77
C LYS A 608 10.95 -0.08 -23.45
N HIS A 609 11.75 0.42 -22.52
CA HIS A 609 11.90 1.84 -22.26
C HIS A 609 12.95 2.47 -23.18
#